data_c529d16b39fab24667ed64b11891f9e9
#
_entry.id   c529d16b39fab24667ed64b11891f9e9
#
_cell.length_a   1.000
_cell.length_b   1.000
_cell.length_c   1.000
_cell.angle_alpha   90.00
_cell.angle_beta   90.00
_cell.angle_gamma   90.00
#
_symmetry.space_group_name_H-M   'P 1'
#
loop_
_entity.id
_entity.type
_entity.pdbx_description
1 polymer ?
#
loop_
_entity_poly.entity_id
_entity_poly.type
_entity_poly.pdbx_seq_one_letter_code
_entity_poly.pdbx_strand_id
1 'polypeptide(L)'
;RTGFLRQFGWETETDPVEEAEVTIPAEFDKVYRSYNELQKKQGFDLTKYLKKSVTRYSYRITNYPDYDGDVLANVLIYKNRVIGGDICSTDANGFIHGFDRNIEY
;
A
#
# COMPACT_ATOMS: atom_id res chain seq x y z
N ARG A 1 -4.33 -1.61 11.88
CA ARG A 1 -4.13 -1.18 10.47
C ARG A 1 -4.01 0.33 10.36
N THR A 2 -4.97 1.06 10.89
CA THR A 2 -4.89 2.53 10.89
C THR A 2 -3.79 3.01 11.83
N GLY A 3 -3.52 2.28 12.92
CA GLY A 3 -2.40 2.58 13.81
C GLY A 3 -1.06 2.46 13.11
N PHE A 4 -0.90 1.49 12.21
CA PHE A 4 0.29 1.36 11.38
C PHE A 4 0.51 2.62 10.52
N LEU A 5 -0.56 3.11 9.88
CA LEU A 5 -0.48 4.30 9.02
C LEU A 5 -0.18 5.56 9.83
N ARG A 6 -0.70 5.62 11.05
CA ARG A 6 -0.54 6.79 11.93
C ARG A 6 0.93 7.02 12.31
N GLN A 7 1.74 5.98 12.41
CA GLN A 7 3.16 6.14 12.72
C GLN A 7 3.92 6.93 11.64
N PHE A 8 3.38 6.97 10.42
CA PHE A 8 3.94 7.77 9.31
C PHE A 8 3.27 9.13 9.17
N GLY A 9 2.38 9.48 10.10
CA GLY A 9 1.69 10.76 10.09
C GLY A 9 0.39 10.78 9.29
N TRP A 10 -0.04 9.63 8.75
CA TRP A 10 -1.27 9.58 7.96
C TRP A 10 -2.51 9.48 8.85
N GLU A 11 -3.50 10.31 8.54
CA GLU A 11 -4.84 10.22 9.11
C GLU A 11 -5.77 9.70 8.04
N THR A 12 -6.65 8.78 8.42
CA THR A 12 -7.57 8.15 7.49
C THR A 12 -8.98 8.14 8.04
N GLU A 13 -9.94 7.88 7.16
CA GLU A 13 -11.29 7.52 7.62
C GLU A 13 -11.19 6.22 8.42
N THR A 14 -12.14 6.01 9.33
CA THR A 14 -12.09 4.89 10.27
C THR A 14 -12.24 3.54 9.58
N ASP A 15 -13.17 3.45 8.63
CA ASP A 15 -13.45 2.22 7.91
C ASP A 15 -12.73 2.21 6.57
N PRO A 16 -12.26 1.04 6.11
CA PRO A 16 -11.67 0.96 4.77
C PRO A 16 -12.75 1.20 3.71
N VAL A 17 -12.35 1.83 2.61
CA VAL A 17 -13.21 1.98 1.44
C VAL A 17 -13.27 0.68 0.64
N GLU A 18 -12.28 -0.19 0.82
CA GLU A 18 -12.23 -1.50 0.18
C GLU A 18 -11.46 -2.48 1.04
N GLU A 19 -11.93 -3.72 1.05
CA GLU A 19 -11.24 -4.87 1.63
C GLU A 19 -11.31 -5.97 0.58
N ALA A 20 -10.16 -6.43 0.10
CA ALA A 20 -10.10 -7.40 -0.98
C ALA A 20 -9.08 -8.48 -0.72
N GLU A 21 -9.42 -9.73 -1.06
CA GLU A 21 -8.47 -10.82 -1.08
C GLU A 21 -7.71 -10.78 -2.40
N VAL A 22 -6.38 -10.79 -2.34
CA VAL A 22 -5.52 -10.84 -3.51
C VAL A 22 -4.51 -11.96 -3.35
N THR A 23 -4.20 -12.65 -4.44
CA THR A 23 -3.18 -13.71 -4.43
C THR A 23 -1.90 -13.15 -5.02
N ILE A 24 -0.81 -13.29 -4.27
CA ILE A 24 0.51 -12.90 -4.78
C ILE A 24 0.88 -13.91 -5.86
N PRO A 25 1.18 -13.49 -7.10
CA PRO A 25 1.44 -14.43 -8.19
C PRO A 25 2.71 -15.23 -7.96
N ALA A 26 2.74 -16.44 -8.54
CA ALA A 26 3.91 -17.33 -8.45
C ALA A 26 5.12 -16.73 -9.17
N GLU A 27 4.89 -15.97 -10.24
CA GLU A 27 5.92 -15.31 -11.02
C GLU A 27 5.51 -13.86 -11.23
N PHE A 28 6.46 -12.93 -11.08
CA PHE A 28 6.17 -11.51 -11.23
C PHE A 28 6.41 -11.06 -12.67
N ASP A 29 5.38 -10.47 -13.26
CA ASP A 29 5.52 -9.74 -14.52
C ASP A 29 6.20 -8.38 -14.26
N LYS A 30 6.31 -7.58 -15.31
CA LYS A 30 6.99 -6.27 -15.21
C LYS A 30 6.31 -5.35 -14.20
N VAL A 31 4.98 -5.34 -14.17
CA VAL A 31 4.22 -4.47 -13.26
C VAL A 31 4.43 -4.90 -11.81
N TYR A 32 4.33 -6.20 -11.55
CA TYR A 32 4.53 -6.72 -10.21
C TYR A 32 5.96 -6.54 -9.71
N ARG A 33 6.95 -6.70 -10.61
CA ARG A 33 8.34 -6.44 -10.24
C ARG A 33 8.56 -4.99 -9.84
N SER A 34 7.98 -4.04 -10.58
CA SER A 34 8.06 -2.61 -10.23
C SER A 34 7.41 -2.34 -8.88
N TYR A 35 6.26 -2.93 -8.64
CA TYR A 35 5.58 -2.77 -7.36
C TYR A 35 6.42 -3.36 -6.22
N ASN A 36 7.07 -4.50 -6.44
CA ASN A 36 7.92 -5.10 -5.42
C ASN A 36 9.21 -4.30 -5.17
N GLU A 37 9.72 -3.60 -6.17
CA GLU A 37 10.84 -2.69 -5.95
C GLU A 37 10.45 -1.57 -4.97
N LEU A 38 9.23 -1.05 -5.09
CA LEU A 38 8.68 -0.10 -4.12
C LEU A 38 8.61 -0.73 -2.73
N GLN A 39 8.22 -2.00 -2.63
CA GLN A 39 8.13 -2.69 -1.35
C GLN A 39 9.50 -2.86 -0.72
N LYS A 40 10.50 -3.24 -1.51
CA LYS A 40 11.87 -3.42 -1.01
C LYS A 40 12.44 -2.14 -0.42
N LYS A 41 12.12 -1.00 -1.01
CA LYS A 41 12.54 0.30 -0.47
C LYS A 41 11.92 0.59 0.89
N GLN A 42 10.84 -0.08 1.23
CA GLN A 42 10.16 0.03 2.52
C GLN A 42 10.59 -1.06 3.50
N GLY A 43 11.48 -1.96 3.09
CA GLY A 43 11.89 -3.09 3.91
C GLY A 43 11.00 -4.31 3.79
N PHE A 44 10.10 -4.33 2.79
CA PHE A 44 9.23 -5.47 2.50
C PHE A 44 9.71 -6.20 1.25
N ASP A 45 9.26 -7.43 1.07
CA ASP A 45 9.57 -8.22 -0.13
C ASP A 45 8.45 -9.21 -0.38
N LEU A 46 7.65 -8.97 -1.41
CA LEU A 46 6.50 -9.82 -1.74
C LEU A 46 6.91 -11.19 -2.28
N THR A 47 8.16 -11.38 -2.71
CA THR A 47 8.60 -12.70 -3.13
C THR A 47 8.60 -13.73 -2.01
N LYS A 48 8.52 -13.29 -0.76
CA LYS A 48 8.40 -14.18 0.39
C LYS A 48 6.99 -14.76 0.54
N TYR A 49 6.04 -14.30 -0.26
CA TYR A 49 4.62 -14.64 -0.13
C TYR A 49 4.02 -15.15 -1.45
N LEU A 50 4.84 -15.71 -2.32
CA LEU A 50 4.38 -16.23 -3.61
C LEU A 50 3.24 -17.24 -3.41
N LYS A 51 2.19 -17.10 -4.21
CA LYS A 51 0.98 -17.94 -4.19
C LYS A 51 0.14 -17.80 -2.92
N LYS A 52 0.51 -16.90 -2.00
CA LYS A 52 -0.28 -16.70 -0.78
C LYS A 52 -1.44 -15.76 -1.05
N SER A 53 -2.56 -16.05 -0.39
CA SER A 53 -3.71 -15.15 -0.38
C SER A 53 -3.51 -14.14 0.75
N VAL A 54 -3.52 -12.86 0.42
CA VAL A 54 -3.35 -11.78 1.37
C VAL A 54 -4.56 -10.86 1.30
N THR A 55 -4.81 -10.09 2.36
CA THR A 55 -5.90 -9.14 2.37
C THR A 55 -5.34 -7.74 2.13
N ARG A 56 -5.95 -7.02 1.16
CA ARG A 56 -5.63 -5.61 0.93
C ARG A 56 -6.74 -4.77 1.54
N TYR A 57 -6.36 -3.90 2.48
CA TYR A 57 -7.25 -2.88 3.02
C TYR A 57 -6.87 -1.54 2.41
N SER A 58 -7.85 -0.85 1.84
CA SER A 58 -7.65 0.48 1.27
C SER A 58 -8.39 1.50 2.12
N TYR A 59 -7.64 2.47 2.67
CA TYR A 59 -8.18 3.54 3.51
C TYR A 59 -8.05 4.87 2.82
N ARG A 60 -9.09 5.69 2.88
CA ARG A 60 -9.01 7.05 2.36
C ARG A 60 -8.23 7.92 3.33
N ILE A 61 -7.17 8.56 2.83
CA ILE A 61 -6.35 9.49 3.60
C ILE A 61 -7.05 10.84 3.66
N THR A 62 -7.13 11.42 4.86
CA THR A 62 -7.84 12.68 5.08
C THR A 62 -6.90 13.88 5.17
N ASN A 63 -5.59 13.65 5.31
CA ASN A 63 -4.61 14.73 5.53
C ASN A 63 -3.46 14.73 4.51
N TYR A 64 -3.70 14.29 3.28
CA TYR A 64 -2.65 14.34 2.26
C TYR A 64 -2.40 15.78 1.82
N PRO A 65 -1.14 16.27 1.88
CA PRO A 65 -0.86 17.67 1.59
C PRO A 65 -0.85 17.96 0.09
N ASP A 66 -1.31 19.16 -0.27
CA ASP A 66 -1.14 19.74 -1.62
C ASP A 66 -1.70 18.89 -2.77
N TYR A 67 -2.77 18.14 -2.50
CA TYR A 67 -3.42 17.32 -3.54
C TYR A 67 -4.93 17.33 -3.31
N ASP A 68 -5.68 17.72 -4.33
CA ASP A 68 -7.14 17.87 -4.24
C ASP A 68 -7.93 16.59 -4.51
N GLY A 69 -7.32 15.61 -5.16
CA GLY A 69 -7.98 14.34 -5.46
C GLY A 69 -7.98 13.38 -4.27
N ASP A 70 -8.63 12.25 -4.43
CA ASP A 70 -8.64 11.20 -3.42
C ASP A 70 -7.30 10.46 -3.40
N VAL A 71 -6.83 10.19 -2.20
CA VAL A 71 -5.60 9.43 -1.97
C VAL A 71 -5.92 8.26 -1.05
N LEU A 72 -5.46 7.08 -1.43
CA LEU A 72 -5.68 5.85 -0.68
C LEU A 72 -4.38 5.33 -0.09
N ALA A 73 -4.46 4.80 1.11
CA ALA A 73 -3.42 3.98 1.70
C ALA A 73 -3.84 2.52 1.54
N ASN A 74 -3.06 1.75 0.80
CA ASN A 74 -3.29 0.32 0.60
C ASN A 74 -2.35 -0.45 1.51
N VAL A 75 -2.90 -1.29 2.39
CA VAL A 75 -2.13 -2.08 3.35
C VAL A 75 -2.36 -3.55 3.06
N LEU A 76 -1.28 -4.28 2.81
CA LEU A 76 -1.33 -5.72 2.55
C LEU A 76 -1.06 -6.46 3.85
N ILE A 77 -2.01 -7.32 4.24
CA ILE A 77 -1.95 -8.06 5.50
C ILE A 77 -1.92 -9.56 5.22
N TYR A 78 -0.97 -10.25 5.83
CA TYR A 78 -0.90 -11.70 5.81
C TYR A 78 -0.67 -12.19 7.25
N LYS A 79 -1.55 -13.04 7.75
CA LYS A 79 -1.46 -13.59 9.12
C LYS A 79 -1.25 -12.50 10.17
N ASN A 80 -2.09 -11.46 10.11
CA ASN A 80 -2.08 -10.31 11.03
C ASN A 80 -0.82 -9.45 10.96
N ARG A 81 -0.01 -9.57 9.90
CA ARG A 81 1.20 -8.78 9.72
C ARG A 81 1.10 -7.91 8.48
N VAL A 82 1.58 -6.68 8.56
CA VAL A 82 1.75 -5.85 7.37
C VAL A 82 2.92 -6.40 6.58
N ILE A 83 2.68 -6.79 5.34
CA ILE A 83 3.72 -7.35 4.46
C ILE A 83 4.07 -6.42 3.30
N GLY A 84 3.36 -5.33 3.15
CA GLY A 84 3.59 -4.36 2.09
C GLY A 84 2.45 -3.39 1.97
N GLY A 85 2.54 -2.56 0.95
CA GLY A 85 1.49 -1.60 0.63
C GLY A 85 2.04 -0.34 0.00
N ASP A 86 1.19 0.66 -0.10
CA ASP A 86 1.52 1.89 -0.81
C ASP A 86 0.54 3.01 -0.47
N ILE A 87 0.90 4.20 -0.89
CA ILE A 87 0.03 5.37 -0.90
C ILE A 87 -0.15 5.75 -2.36
N CYS A 88 -1.37 5.84 -2.83
CA CYS A 88 -1.62 6.17 -4.23
C CYS A 88 -2.82 7.11 -4.40
N SER A 89 -2.74 7.93 -5.44
CA SER A 89 -3.90 8.70 -5.88
C SER A 89 -4.83 7.80 -6.68
N THR A 90 -6.10 8.20 -6.79
CA THR A 90 -7.09 7.47 -7.59
C THR A 90 -7.15 7.96 -9.04
N ASP A 91 -6.43 9.03 -9.38
CA ASP A 91 -6.43 9.61 -10.71
C ASP A 91 -5.53 8.83 -11.66
N ALA A 92 -5.90 8.81 -12.96
CA ALA A 92 -5.14 8.12 -13.99
C ALA A 92 -3.72 8.65 -14.14
N ASN A 93 -3.51 9.96 -13.94
CA ASN A 93 -2.20 10.63 -14.01
C ASN A 93 -1.67 10.99 -12.63
N GLY A 94 -1.97 10.15 -11.66
CA GLY A 94 -1.62 10.40 -10.28
C GLY A 94 -0.24 9.87 -9.91
N PHE A 95 -0.13 9.40 -8.68
CA PHE A 95 1.15 8.98 -8.12
C PHE A 95 0.98 7.72 -7.28
N ILE A 96 2.11 7.07 -7.03
CA ILE A 96 2.23 5.98 -6.06
C ILE A 96 3.58 6.13 -5.36
N HIS A 97 3.59 5.98 -4.05
CA HIS A 97 4.82 5.96 -3.25
C HIS A 97 4.60 5.11 -2.01
N GLY A 98 5.63 4.95 -1.19
CA GLY A 98 5.53 4.18 0.04
C GLY A 98 4.91 4.94 1.18
N PHE A 99 4.81 4.29 2.33
CA PHE A 99 4.16 4.87 3.51
C PHE A 99 4.93 6.06 4.08
N ASP A 100 6.27 6.00 4.06
CA ASP A 100 7.10 7.08 4.59
C ASP A 100 7.41 8.08 3.49
N ARG A 101 6.79 9.26 3.58
CA ARG A 101 6.99 10.31 2.57
C ARG A 101 8.36 10.98 2.63
N ASN A 102 9.18 10.66 3.61
CA ASN A 102 10.54 11.19 3.72
C ASN A 102 11.57 10.34 2.97
N ILE A 103 11.13 9.24 2.36
CA ILE A 103 11.98 8.34 1.58
C ILE A 103 11.71 8.58 0.10
N GLU A 104 12.76 8.59 -0.71
CA GLU A 104 12.63 8.61 -2.17
C GLU A 104 12.37 7.21 -2.71
N TYR A 105 11.38 7.10 -3.54
CA TYR A 105 10.98 5.83 -4.13
C TYR A 105 11.28 5.76 -5.63
#